data_fa26aa6f31d037909bba48d1edfb19d3
#
_entry.id   fa26aa6f31d037909bba48d1edfb19d3
#
_cell.length_a   1.000
_cell.length_b   1.000
_cell.length_c   1.000
_cell.angle_alpha   90.00
_cell.angle_beta   90.00
_cell.angle_gamma   90.00
#
_symmetry.space_group_name_H-M   'P 1'
#
loop_
_entity.id
_entity.type
_entity.pdbx_description
1 polymer ?
#
loop_
_entity_poly.entity_id
_entity_poly.type
_entity_poly.pdbx_seq_one_letter_code
_entity_poly.pdbx_strand_id
1 'polypeptide(L)'
;MVFAASCAATFGQDLDHSAWSAILRQYVTENSRVNYAGLKADGTARLDAYLEQIARPWPATLDQNARKAALINAYNALTIRWISSNFPVKSIWRTKGPFRVARHQVNGGAESLDSVETRLRDMGDPRIHGALVCAARSCPPLRREAYTREAVDGQLDDNFRVWLAVDSNNQFLPDKRLAKVSKIFDWYAADFAPVGGLPAALAKFAPPRMFASTNKLEYLKYNWGLNDNGSLGDSYSSFEFYIDYVRNGYLRADIGVWFLGLGSKYGVDPFIFGGIYVGAIPFFTLSIAWLIRNLRRKRPVIAPLLASGFFFISAYLYLLIAGKNIPAWVYVFIVALLSLGAWSTVRNVRTRVAAGERSA
;
A
#
# COMPACT_ATOMS: atom_id res chain seq x y z
N MET A 1 33.77 -47.89 -35.22
CA MET A 1 32.46 -47.25 -35.00
C MET A 1 32.54 -46.53 -33.66
N VAL A 2 32.70 -45.19 -33.69
CA VAL A 2 32.68 -44.37 -32.48
C VAL A 2 31.28 -43.84 -32.35
N PHE A 3 30.58 -44.28 -31.30
CA PHE A 3 29.27 -43.71 -30.94
C PHE A 3 29.53 -42.36 -30.28
N ALA A 4 29.22 -41.26 -30.98
CA ALA A 4 29.11 -39.94 -30.38
C ALA A 4 27.81 -39.91 -29.54
N ALA A 5 27.95 -40.00 -28.22
CA ALA A 5 26.85 -39.71 -27.31
C ALA A 5 26.57 -38.18 -27.37
N SER A 6 25.46 -37.84 -28.04
CA SER A 6 24.93 -36.47 -28.01
C SER A 6 24.45 -36.18 -26.58
N CYS A 7 25.21 -35.38 -25.87
CA CYS A 7 24.79 -34.85 -24.59
C CYS A 7 23.73 -33.76 -24.88
N ALA A 8 22.45 -34.14 -25.02
CA ALA A 8 21.37 -33.19 -25.01
C ALA A 8 21.34 -32.57 -23.60
N ALA A 9 21.76 -31.32 -23.50
CA ALA A 9 21.57 -30.52 -22.29
C ALA A 9 20.06 -30.54 -21.99
N THR A 10 19.67 -31.28 -20.97
CA THR A 10 18.31 -31.18 -20.38
C THR A 10 18.22 -29.78 -19.77
N PHE A 11 17.79 -28.82 -20.57
CA PHE A 11 17.30 -27.56 -20.04
C PHE A 11 16.20 -27.91 -19.06
N GLY A 12 16.35 -27.52 -17.78
CA GLY A 12 15.35 -27.75 -16.77
C GLY A 12 13.99 -27.28 -17.29
N GLN A 13 13.00 -28.16 -17.20
CA GLN A 13 11.69 -27.92 -17.77
C GLN A 13 11.08 -26.69 -17.09
N ASP A 14 10.80 -25.62 -17.85
CA ASP A 14 10.11 -24.43 -17.35
C ASP A 14 8.69 -24.80 -16.86
N LEU A 15 8.12 -23.98 -16.03
CA LEU A 15 6.72 -24.15 -15.63
C LEU A 15 5.80 -23.89 -16.82
N ASP A 16 4.88 -24.81 -17.11
CA ASP A 16 3.89 -24.64 -18.17
C ASP A 16 2.77 -23.71 -17.72
N HIS A 17 2.68 -22.53 -18.32
CA HIS A 17 1.65 -21.54 -18.06
C HIS A 17 0.51 -21.54 -19.10
N SER A 18 0.45 -22.53 -19.98
CA SER A 18 -0.55 -22.61 -21.06
C SER A 18 -1.99 -22.70 -20.51
N ALA A 19 -2.19 -23.51 -19.47
CA ALA A 19 -3.49 -23.63 -18.79
C ALA A 19 -3.95 -22.30 -18.18
N TRP A 20 -3.03 -21.53 -17.60
CA TRP A 20 -3.32 -20.20 -17.06
C TRP A 20 -3.66 -19.20 -18.19
N SER A 21 -2.92 -19.23 -19.29
CA SER A 21 -3.25 -18.45 -20.48
C SER A 21 -4.65 -18.76 -21.03
N ALA A 22 -5.06 -20.02 -21.04
CA ALA A 22 -6.38 -20.42 -21.49
C ALA A 22 -7.49 -19.88 -20.56
N ILE A 23 -7.28 -19.93 -19.25
CA ILE A 23 -8.20 -19.37 -18.25
C ILE A 23 -8.31 -17.84 -18.42
N LEU A 24 -7.20 -17.15 -18.56
CA LEU A 24 -7.19 -15.70 -18.78
C LEU A 24 -7.96 -15.31 -20.05
N ARG A 25 -7.73 -15.99 -21.15
CA ARG A 25 -8.47 -15.73 -22.41
C ARG A 25 -9.97 -15.92 -22.27
N GLN A 26 -10.39 -16.89 -21.48
CA GLN A 26 -11.81 -17.22 -21.33
C GLN A 26 -12.55 -16.29 -20.36
N TYR A 27 -11.92 -15.95 -19.24
CA TYR A 27 -12.61 -15.24 -18.16
C TYR A 27 -12.19 -13.77 -18.00
N VAL A 28 -11.18 -13.30 -18.72
CA VAL A 28 -10.77 -11.89 -18.71
C VAL A 28 -11.23 -11.22 -20.01
N THR A 29 -11.96 -10.14 -19.89
CA THR A 29 -12.44 -9.35 -21.01
C THR A 29 -11.32 -8.47 -21.61
N GLU A 30 -11.54 -7.89 -22.78
CA GLU A 30 -10.55 -7.02 -23.45
C GLU A 30 -10.22 -5.76 -22.63
N ASN A 31 -11.18 -5.28 -21.84
CA ASN A 31 -10.98 -4.16 -20.92
C ASN A 31 -10.50 -4.63 -19.52
N SER A 32 -9.89 -5.82 -19.44
CA SER A 32 -9.24 -6.39 -18.25
C SER A 32 -10.15 -6.58 -17.04
N ARG A 33 -11.46 -6.81 -17.29
CA ARG A 33 -12.42 -7.21 -16.24
C ARG A 33 -12.54 -8.72 -16.19
N VAL A 34 -12.80 -9.24 -15.00
CA VAL A 34 -12.83 -10.69 -14.75
C VAL A 34 -14.28 -11.16 -14.60
N ASN A 35 -14.65 -12.19 -15.35
CA ASN A 35 -15.92 -12.90 -15.19
C ASN A 35 -15.81 -13.90 -14.03
N TYR A 36 -15.88 -13.41 -12.80
CA TYR A 36 -15.82 -14.26 -11.61
C TYR A 36 -16.99 -15.21 -11.47
N ALA A 37 -18.18 -14.82 -11.93
CA ALA A 37 -19.35 -15.68 -11.92
C ALA A 37 -19.15 -16.92 -12.83
N GLY A 38 -18.70 -16.71 -14.06
CA GLY A 38 -18.39 -17.80 -15.00
C GLY A 38 -17.23 -18.66 -14.50
N LEU A 39 -16.14 -18.04 -14.03
CA LEU A 39 -15.01 -18.78 -13.47
C LEU A 39 -15.42 -19.67 -12.30
N LYS A 40 -16.29 -19.18 -11.41
CA LYS A 40 -16.81 -19.95 -10.28
C LYS A 40 -17.69 -21.12 -10.73
N ALA A 41 -18.45 -20.93 -11.80
CA ALA A 41 -19.38 -21.94 -12.29
C ALA A 41 -18.68 -23.11 -12.96
N ASP A 42 -17.68 -22.86 -13.82
CA ASP A 42 -17.11 -23.90 -14.69
C ASP A 42 -15.58 -23.87 -14.83
N GLY A 43 -14.91 -22.84 -14.30
CA GLY A 43 -13.44 -22.65 -14.45
C GLY A 43 -12.62 -23.07 -13.24
N THR A 44 -13.24 -23.26 -12.07
CA THR A 44 -12.54 -23.44 -10.79
C THR A 44 -11.60 -24.66 -10.81
N ALA A 45 -12.05 -25.80 -11.30
CA ALA A 45 -11.24 -27.03 -11.33
C ALA A 45 -9.97 -26.88 -12.18
N ARG A 46 -10.05 -26.18 -13.31
CA ARG A 46 -8.88 -25.92 -14.17
C ARG A 46 -7.90 -24.94 -13.51
N LEU A 47 -8.42 -23.93 -12.81
CA LEU A 47 -7.58 -23.01 -12.05
C LEU A 47 -6.90 -23.71 -10.89
N ASP A 48 -7.60 -24.59 -10.18
CA ASP A 48 -7.03 -25.38 -9.10
C ASP A 48 -5.93 -26.32 -9.60
N ALA A 49 -6.12 -27.01 -10.72
CA ALA A 49 -5.08 -27.83 -11.34
C ALA A 49 -3.82 -27.03 -11.72
N TYR A 50 -3.98 -25.82 -12.24
CA TYR A 50 -2.84 -24.94 -12.48
C TYR A 50 -2.14 -24.52 -11.17
N LEU A 51 -2.90 -24.18 -10.14
CA LEU A 51 -2.36 -23.80 -8.84
C LEU A 51 -1.67 -24.94 -8.10
N GLU A 52 -2.10 -26.19 -8.32
CA GLU A 52 -1.36 -27.39 -7.85
C GLU A 52 0.04 -27.48 -8.47
N GLN A 53 0.19 -27.13 -9.74
CA GLN A 53 1.51 -27.05 -10.38
C GLN A 53 2.35 -25.93 -9.74
N ILE A 54 1.76 -24.75 -9.51
CA ILE A 54 2.43 -23.63 -8.84
C ILE A 54 2.84 -23.95 -7.40
N ALA A 55 2.08 -24.80 -6.72
CA ALA A 55 2.33 -25.21 -5.35
C ALA A 55 3.55 -26.14 -5.20
N ARG A 56 3.88 -26.92 -6.22
CA ARG A 56 5.02 -27.86 -6.18
C ARG A 56 6.35 -27.11 -6.13
N PRO A 57 7.41 -27.72 -5.57
CA PRO A 57 8.75 -27.16 -5.66
C PRO A 57 9.15 -26.91 -7.12
N TRP A 58 9.60 -25.71 -7.40
CA TRP A 58 10.04 -25.34 -8.74
C TRP A 58 11.47 -25.83 -9.01
N PRO A 59 11.83 -26.14 -10.25
CA PRO A 59 13.19 -26.52 -10.60
C PRO A 59 14.22 -25.48 -10.14
N ALA A 60 15.30 -25.93 -9.52
CA ALA A 60 16.39 -25.04 -9.10
C ALA A 60 17.07 -24.34 -10.28
N THR A 61 16.95 -24.90 -11.47
CA THR A 61 17.50 -24.41 -12.74
C THR A 61 16.72 -23.23 -13.35
N LEU A 62 15.55 -22.86 -12.79
CA LEU A 62 14.83 -21.68 -13.28
C LEU A 62 15.68 -20.43 -13.15
N ASP A 63 15.86 -19.72 -14.25
CA ASP A 63 16.51 -18.43 -14.25
C ASP A 63 15.61 -17.31 -13.68
N GLN A 64 16.15 -16.09 -13.63
CA GLN A 64 15.44 -14.95 -13.04
C GLN A 64 14.16 -14.62 -13.80
N ASN A 65 14.14 -14.70 -15.13
CA ASN A 65 12.95 -14.41 -15.94
C ASN A 65 11.86 -15.46 -15.76
N ALA A 66 12.22 -16.74 -15.75
CA ALA A 66 11.27 -17.83 -15.46
C ALA A 66 10.66 -17.69 -14.06
N ARG A 67 11.48 -17.38 -13.05
CA ARG A 67 11.02 -17.13 -11.68
C ARG A 67 10.12 -15.90 -11.58
N LYS A 68 10.47 -14.81 -12.26
CA LYS A 68 9.67 -13.58 -12.32
C LYS A 68 8.30 -13.86 -12.94
N ALA A 69 8.26 -14.50 -14.11
CA ALA A 69 7.02 -14.90 -14.77
C ALA A 69 6.15 -15.79 -13.89
N ALA A 70 6.75 -16.82 -13.27
CA ALA A 70 6.05 -17.74 -12.39
C ALA A 70 5.44 -17.04 -11.16
N LEU A 71 6.17 -16.12 -10.52
CA LEU A 71 5.68 -15.35 -9.36
C LEU A 71 4.54 -14.40 -9.73
N ILE A 72 4.63 -13.69 -10.87
CA ILE A 72 3.55 -12.82 -11.36
C ILE A 72 2.29 -13.65 -11.65
N ASN A 73 2.44 -14.77 -12.36
CA ASN A 73 1.33 -15.66 -12.65
C ASN A 73 0.74 -16.26 -11.37
N ALA A 74 1.58 -16.67 -10.42
CA ALA A 74 1.13 -17.16 -9.11
C ALA A 74 0.30 -16.13 -8.37
N TYR A 75 0.81 -14.91 -8.21
CA TYR A 75 0.10 -13.81 -7.53
C TYR A 75 -1.28 -13.58 -8.15
N ASN A 76 -1.33 -13.43 -9.47
CA ASN A 76 -2.58 -13.13 -10.18
C ASN A 76 -3.57 -14.31 -10.13
N ALA A 77 -3.10 -15.54 -10.33
CA ALA A 77 -3.95 -16.73 -10.27
C ALA A 77 -4.51 -16.98 -8.87
N LEU A 78 -3.67 -16.84 -7.82
CA LEU A 78 -4.08 -16.96 -6.43
C LEU A 78 -5.08 -15.89 -6.03
N THR A 79 -4.86 -14.64 -6.44
CA THR A 79 -5.80 -13.54 -6.21
C THR A 79 -7.17 -13.82 -6.84
N ILE A 80 -7.18 -14.25 -8.10
CA ILE A 80 -8.43 -14.58 -8.81
C ILE A 80 -9.12 -15.78 -8.16
N ARG A 81 -8.36 -16.82 -7.78
CA ARG A 81 -8.91 -17.98 -7.08
C ARG A 81 -9.52 -17.62 -5.73
N TRP A 82 -8.84 -16.73 -4.99
CA TRP A 82 -9.33 -16.19 -3.71
C TRP A 82 -10.67 -15.49 -3.86
N ILE A 83 -10.77 -14.60 -4.85
CA ILE A 83 -12.04 -13.91 -5.15
C ILE A 83 -13.11 -14.91 -5.60
N SER A 84 -12.79 -15.82 -6.50
CA SER A 84 -13.74 -16.82 -6.99
C SER A 84 -14.35 -17.66 -5.85
N SER A 85 -13.53 -18.03 -4.85
CA SER A 85 -14.01 -18.76 -3.66
C SER A 85 -14.97 -17.95 -2.79
N ASN A 86 -14.76 -16.65 -2.73
CA ASN A 86 -15.53 -15.72 -1.89
C ASN A 86 -16.65 -14.99 -2.66
N PHE A 87 -16.74 -15.21 -3.97
CA PHE A 87 -17.72 -14.52 -4.81
C PHE A 87 -19.16 -14.97 -4.49
N PRO A 88 -20.15 -14.05 -4.40
CA PRO A 88 -20.07 -12.64 -4.77
C PRO A 88 -19.56 -11.73 -3.64
N VAL A 89 -18.53 -10.93 -3.93
CA VAL A 89 -18.02 -9.89 -3.03
C VAL A 89 -17.77 -8.59 -3.79
N LYS A 90 -18.01 -7.44 -3.17
CA LYS A 90 -17.82 -6.13 -3.81
C LYS A 90 -16.35 -5.67 -3.85
N SER A 91 -15.47 -6.31 -3.09
CA SER A 91 -14.04 -5.99 -2.99
C SER A 91 -13.29 -7.16 -2.36
N ILE A 92 -12.01 -7.28 -2.66
CA ILE A 92 -11.11 -8.22 -1.98
C ILE A 92 -11.06 -7.96 -0.45
N TRP A 93 -11.21 -6.71 -0.03
CA TRP A 93 -11.24 -6.32 1.39
C TRP A 93 -12.46 -6.86 2.16
N ARG A 94 -13.51 -7.30 1.47
CA ARG A 94 -14.64 -8.01 2.08
C ARG A 94 -14.30 -9.44 2.49
N THR A 95 -13.17 -9.96 2.06
CA THR A 95 -12.67 -11.28 2.44
C THR A 95 -11.77 -11.18 3.68
N LYS A 96 -11.51 -12.30 4.35
CA LYS A 96 -10.77 -12.31 5.62
C LYS A 96 -9.26 -12.37 5.39
N GLY A 97 -8.56 -11.26 5.63
CA GLY A 97 -7.09 -11.17 5.62
C GLY A 97 -6.43 -11.55 4.28
N PRO A 98 -6.88 -11.03 3.13
CA PRO A 98 -6.54 -11.58 1.82
C PRO A 98 -5.04 -11.52 1.49
N PHE A 99 -4.35 -10.47 1.94
CA PHE A 99 -2.95 -10.24 1.53
C PHE A 99 -1.93 -10.83 2.50
N ARG A 100 -2.14 -10.69 3.82
CA ARG A 100 -1.12 -11.04 4.84
C ARG A 100 -1.46 -12.30 5.63
N VAL A 101 -2.74 -12.62 5.81
CA VAL A 101 -3.20 -13.70 6.69
C VAL A 101 -3.46 -14.99 5.92
N ALA A 102 -4.15 -14.90 4.78
CA ALA A 102 -4.40 -16.06 3.93
C ALA A 102 -3.09 -16.68 3.44
N ARG A 103 -3.01 -18.01 3.48
CA ARG A 103 -1.83 -18.75 3.06
C ARG A 103 -2.15 -19.57 1.83
N HIS A 104 -1.25 -19.52 0.86
CA HIS A 104 -1.30 -20.21 -0.41
C HIS A 104 -0.04 -21.05 -0.57
N GLN A 105 -0.13 -22.16 -1.29
CA GLN A 105 1.04 -22.97 -1.59
C GLN A 105 1.72 -22.46 -2.85
N VAL A 106 2.99 -22.07 -2.75
CA VAL A 106 3.82 -21.56 -3.86
C VAL A 106 5.22 -22.13 -3.73
N ASN A 107 5.71 -22.79 -4.77
CA ASN A 107 7.09 -23.32 -4.79
C ASN A 107 7.44 -24.16 -3.55
N GLY A 108 6.56 -25.05 -3.14
CA GLY A 108 6.77 -25.95 -2.00
C GLY A 108 6.58 -25.31 -0.62
N GLY A 109 6.20 -24.04 -0.54
CA GLY A 109 6.04 -23.30 0.72
C GLY A 109 4.67 -22.63 0.87
N ALA A 110 4.30 -22.34 2.12
CA ALA A 110 3.09 -21.59 2.44
C ALA A 110 3.38 -20.08 2.46
N GLU A 111 2.84 -19.35 1.50
CA GLU A 111 3.08 -17.91 1.32
C GLU A 111 1.78 -17.10 1.36
N SER A 112 1.87 -15.83 1.76
CA SER A 112 0.78 -14.85 1.56
C SER A 112 0.95 -14.14 0.21
N LEU A 113 -0.09 -13.48 -0.29
CA LEU A 113 0.05 -12.62 -1.47
C LEU A 113 1.10 -11.54 -1.26
N ASP A 114 1.15 -10.94 -0.06
CA ASP A 114 2.14 -9.94 0.34
C ASP A 114 3.58 -10.47 0.28
N SER A 115 3.81 -11.76 0.68
CA SER A 115 5.14 -12.36 0.59
C SER A 115 5.56 -12.65 -0.86
N VAL A 116 4.63 -13.09 -1.72
CA VAL A 116 4.90 -13.28 -3.16
C VAL A 116 5.24 -11.95 -3.83
N GLU A 117 4.50 -10.89 -3.52
CA GLU A 117 4.78 -9.52 -4.00
C GLU A 117 6.15 -9.03 -3.53
N THR A 118 6.49 -9.24 -2.24
CA THR A 118 7.79 -8.85 -1.69
C THR A 118 8.94 -9.51 -2.45
N ARG A 119 8.84 -10.81 -2.73
CA ARG A 119 9.85 -11.52 -3.54
C ARG A 119 10.02 -10.94 -4.94
N LEU A 120 8.94 -10.50 -5.57
CA LEU A 120 9.00 -9.83 -6.87
C LEU A 120 9.65 -8.45 -6.77
N ARG A 121 9.35 -7.68 -5.74
CA ARG A 121 9.96 -6.36 -5.48
C ARG A 121 11.46 -6.48 -5.22
N ASP A 122 11.89 -7.52 -4.50
CA ASP A 122 13.30 -7.82 -4.24
C ASP A 122 14.11 -8.15 -5.53
N MET A 123 13.43 -8.47 -6.65
CA MET A 123 14.07 -8.60 -7.95
C MET A 123 14.45 -7.25 -8.59
N GLY A 124 14.02 -6.12 -8.01
CA GLY A 124 14.42 -4.76 -8.40
C GLY A 124 13.83 -4.25 -9.72
N ASP A 125 12.76 -4.86 -10.22
CA ASP A 125 12.10 -4.46 -11.46
C ASP A 125 10.76 -3.74 -11.17
N PRO A 126 10.68 -2.39 -11.17
CA PRO A 126 9.46 -1.68 -10.79
C PRO A 126 8.30 -1.88 -11.77
N ARG A 127 8.53 -2.45 -12.97
CA ARG A 127 7.47 -2.74 -13.93
C ARG A 127 6.49 -3.80 -13.44
N ILE A 128 6.88 -4.60 -12.43
CA ILE A 128 5.98 -5.57 -11.77
C ILE A 128 4.72 -4.90 -11.23
N HIS A 129 4.80 -3.63 -10.80
CA HIS A 129 3.63 -2.88 -10.33
C HIS A 129 2.59 -2.64 -11.43
N GLY A 130 2.96 -2.76 -12.70
CA GLY A 130 2.05 -2.79 -13.84
C GLY A 130 1.48 -4.18 -14.15
N ALA A 131 1.94 -5.24 -13.47
CA ALA A 131 1.60 -6.64 -13.77
C ALA A 131 0.80 -7.34 -12.66
N LEU A 132 0.91 -6.87 -11.41
CA LEU A 132 0.23 -7.46 -10.27
C LEU A 132 -1.19 -6.91 -10.11
N VAL A 133 -2.17 -7.79 -10.06
CA VAL A 133 -3.60 -7.42 -10.03
C VAL A 133 -4.24 -7.92 -8.74
N CYS A 134 -4.49 -7.00 -7.81
CA CYS A 134 -5.10 -7.26 -6.52
C CYS A 134 -6.64 -7.29 -6.55
N ALA A 135 -7.24 -7.58 -7.70
CA ALA A 135 -8.67 -7.65 -7.95
C ALA A 135 -9.46 -6.33 -7.75
N ALA A 136 -8.79 -5.18 -7.68
CA ALA A 136 -9.44 -3.88 -7.59
C ALA A 136 -9.64 -3.23 -8.98
N ARG A 137 -10.63 -2.33 -9.11
CA ARG A 137 -10.88 -1.58 -10.36
C ARG A 137 -9.73 -0.68 -10.75
N SER A 138 -8.98 -0.15 -9.78
CA SER A 138 -7.79 0.68 -10.03
C SER A 138 -6.50 -0.11 -10.16
N CYS A 139 -6.54 -1.46 -10.19
CA CYS A 139 -5.38 -2.25 -10.55
C CYS A 139 -4.94 -1.98 -11.98
N PRO A 140 -3.67 -2.28 -12.30
CA PRO A 140 -3.21 -2.39 -13.68
C PRO A 140 -4.06 -3.37 -14.49
N PRO A 141 -4.07 -3.26 -15.82
CA PRO A 141 -4.75 -4.20 -16.68
C PRO A 141 -4.24 -5.64 -16.51
N LEU A 142 -5.14 -6.56 -16.23
CA LEU A 142 -4.82 -7.98 -16.23
C LEU A 142 -4.70 -8.47 -17.67
N ARG A 143 -3.54 -9.00 -18.04
CA ARG A 143 -3.31 -9.57 -19.38
C ARG A 143 -4.20 -10.81 -19.61
N ARG A 144 -4.59 -11.02 -20.86
CA ARG A 144 -5.34 -12.22 -21.28
C ARG A 144 -4.42 -13.40 -21.63
N GLU A 145 -3.16 -13.33 -21.24
CA GLU A 145 -2.15 -14.36 -21.39
C GLU A 145 -1.24 -14.40 -20.16
N ALA A 146 -0.65 -15.54 -19.90
CA ALA A 146 0.35 -15.70 -18.86
C ALA A 146 1.67 -15.01 -19.23
N TYR A 147 2.41 -14.60 -18.23
CA TYR A 147 3.81 -14.21 -18.40
C TYR A 147 4.64 -15.48 -18.65
N THR A 148 5.62 -15.40 -19.55
CA THR A 148 6.53 -16.51 -19.86
C THR A 148 7.97 -16.07 -19.75
N ARG A 149 8.88 -17.03 -19.57
CA ARG A 149 10.30 -16.78 -19.44
C ARG A 149 10.86 -15.92 -20.60
N GLU A 150 10.47 -16.27 -21.82
CA GLU A 150 10.98 -15.66 -23.05
C GLU A 150 10.39 -14.26 -23.27
N ALA A 151 9.14 -14.05 -22.82
CA ALA A 151 8.40 -12.84 -23.13
C ALA A 151 8.26 -11.86 -21.96
N VAL A 152 8.55 -12.28 -20.71
CA VAL A 152 8.25 -11.50 -19.50
C VAL A 152 8.76 -10.06 -19.55
N ASP A 153 9.93 -9.83 -20.10
CA ASP A 153 10.52 -8.49 -20.18
C ASP A 153 9.71 -7.58 -21.13
N GLY A 154 9.40 -8.07 -22.32
CA GLY A 154 8.54 -7.36 -23.28
C GLY A 154 7.09 -7.24 -22.79
N GLN A 155 6.55 -8.27 -22.12
CA GLN A 155 5.22 -8.25 -21.54
C GLN A 155 5.09 -7.22 -20.42
N LEU A 156 6.13 -7.05 -19.59
CA LEU A 156 6.17 -6.02 -18.55
C LEU A 156 6.21 -4.62 -19.14
N ASP A 157 7.05 -4.39 -20.14
CA ASP A 157 7.14 -3.12 -20.87
C ASP A 157 5.80 -2.75 -21.50
N ASP A 158 5.18 -3.70 -22.20
CA ASP A 158 3.89 -3.52 -22.85
C ASP A 158 2.78 -3.24 -21.82
N ASN A 159 2.65 -4.08 -20.79
CA ASN A 159 1.59 -3.92 -19.80
C ASN A 159 1.72 -2.60 -19.01
N PHE A 160 2.95 -2.18 -18.74
CA PHE A 160 3.20 -0.91 -18.06
C PHE A 160 2.77 0.29 -18.94
N ARG A 161 3.04 0.25 -20.26
CA ARG A 161 2.55 1.26 -21.21
C ARG A 161 1.03 1.26 -21.33
N VAL A 162 0.44 0.06 -21.46
CA VAL A 162 -1.03 -0.09 -21.50
C VAL A 162 -1.65 0.48 -20.23
N TRP A 163 -1.10 0.17 -19.06
CA TRP A 163 -1.58 0.71 -17.79
C TRP A 163 -1.52 2.24 -17.72
N LEU A 164 -0.40 2.84 -18.16
CA LEU A 164 -0.25 4.30 -18.19
C LEU A 164 -1.22 4.98 -19.14
N ALA A 165 -1.70 4.28 -20.16
CA ALA A 165 -2.70 4.79 -21.10
C ALA A 165 -4.16 4.64 -20.61
N VAL A 166 -4.41 4.01 -19.47
CA VAL A 166 -5.75 3.87 -18.90
C VAL A 166 -6.16 5.14 -18.16
N ASP A 167 -7.05 5.95 -18.71
CA ASP A 167 -7.46 7.25 -18.17
C ASP A 167 -8.04 7.20 -16.75
N SER A 168 -8.71 6.10 -16.39
CA SER A 168 -9.22 5.92 -15.03
C SER A 168 -8.11 5.73 -13.98
N ASN A 169 -6.92 5.34 -14.41
CA ASN A 169 -5.77 5.07 -13.57
C ASN A 169 -4.68 6.15 -13.69
N ASN A 170 -4.56 6.79 -14.85
CA ASN A 170 -3.53 7.78 -15.12
C ASN A 170 -4.04 8.85 -16.08
N GLN A 171 -3.86 10.12 -15.74
CA GLN A 171 -4.31 11.27 -16.55
C GLN A 171 -3.12 12.19 -16.78
N PHE A 172 -2.71 12.32 -18.02
CA PHE A 172 -1.64 13.22 -18.40
C PHE A 172 -2.26 14.50 -18.99
N LEU A 173 -1.96 15.63 -18.38
CA LEU A 173 -2.51 16.96 -18.74
C LEU A 173 -1.34 17.88 -19.15
N PRO A 174 -0.82 17.75 -20.39
CA PRO A 174 0.39 18.44 -20.83
C PRO A 174 0.27 19.97 -20.73
N ASP A 175 -0.88 20.52 -21.11
CA ASP A 175 -1.14 21.96 -21.05
C ASP A 175 -1.07 22.54 -19.62
N LYS A 176 -1.31 21.70 -18.62
CA LYS A 176 -1.24 22.06 -17.20
C LYS A 176 0.10 21.66 -16.55
N ARG A 177 0.99 21.04 -17.31
CA ARG A 177 2.20 20.40 -16.77
C ARG A 177 1.90 19.52 -15.56
N LEU A 178 0.82 18.73 -15.64
CA LEU A 178 0.31 17.92 -14.55
C LEU A 178 0.11 16.49 -15.02
N ALA A 179 0.56 15.53 -14.20
CA ALA A 179 0.20 14.14 -14.33
C ALA A 179 -0.49 13.66 -13.05
N LYS A 180 -1.72 13.19 -13.17
CA LYS A 180 -2.45 12.52 -12.11
C LYS A 180 -2.32 11.03 -12.33
N VAL A 181 -1.55 10.36 -11.48
CA VAL A 181 -1.19 8.96 -11.68
C VAL A 181 -1.79 8.05 -10.60
N SER A 182 -1.76 6.75 -10.84
CA SER A 182 -2.26 5.76 -9.90
C SER A 182 -1.62 5.91 -8.52
N LYS A 183 -2.40 5.67 -7.47
CA LYS A 183 -1.94 5.65 -6.08
C LYS A 183 -0.89 4.58 -5.82
N ILE A 184 -0.78 3.55 -6.66
CA ILE A 184 0.28 2.53 -6.61
C ILE A 184 1.66 3.20 -6.69
N PHE A 185 1.85 4.23 -7.51
CA PHE A 185 3.11 4.96 -7.61
C PHE A 185 3.51 5.70 -6.33
N ASP A 186 2.55 6.09 -5.51
CA ASP A 186 2.81 6.68 -4.19
C ASP A 186 3.21 5.61 -3.17
N TRP A 187 2.48 4.50 -3.14
CA TRP A 187 2.74 3.41 -2.19
C TRP A 187 4.12 2.77 -2.41
N TYR A 188 4.54 2.64 -3.65
CA TYR A 188 5.77 1.96 -4.06
C TYR A 188 6.81 2.89 -4.67
N ALA A 189 6.78 4.18 -4.32
CA ALA A 189 7.69 5.20 -4.89
C ALA A 189 9.17 4.82 -4.76
N ALA A 190 9.56 4.16 -3.66
CA ALA A 190 10.93 3.72 -3.40
C ALA A 190 11.43 2.67 -4.42
N ASP A 191 10.54 1.83 -4.94
CA ASP A 191 10.92 0.75 -5.86
C ASP A 191 11.35 1.30 -7.23
N PHE A 192 11.03 2.56 -7.54
CA PHE A 192 11.45 3.24 -8.78
C PHE A 192 12.85 3.90 -8.68
N ALA A 193 13.46 3.94 -7.50
CA ALA A 193 14.77 4.55 -7.32
C ALA A 193 15.87 3.96 -8.25
N PRO A 194 15.95 2.63 -8.49
CA PRO A 194 16.96 2.04 -9.36
C PRO A 194 16.87 2.48 -10.83
N VAL A 195 15.70 2.94 -11.28
CA VAL A 195 15.48 3.39 -12.67
C VAL A 195 15.49 4.92 -12.82
N GLY A 196 16.04 5.63 -11.84
CA GLY A 196 16.10 7.10 -11.84
C GLY A 196 14.89 7.78 -11.20
N GLY A 197 14.09 7.03 -10.47
CA GLY A 197 12.87 7.50 -9.79
C GLY A 197 11.62 7.45 -10.67
N LEU A 198 10.49 7.74 -10.05
CA LEU A 198 9.18 7.70 -10.73
C LEU A 198 9.11 8.66 -11.95
N PRO A 199 9.61 9.91 -11.90
CA PRO A 199 9.59 10.78 -13.09
C PRO A 199 10.32 10.20 -14.29
N ALA A 200 11.46 9.52 -14.10
CA ALA A 200 12.21 8.88 -15.20
C ALA A 200 11.43 7.68 -15.77
N ALA A 201 10.82 6.85 -14.91
CA ALA A 201 9.99 5.74 -15.36
C ALA A 201 8.78 6.24 -16.17
N LEU A 202 8.08 7.27 -15.70
CA LEU A 202 6.95 7.85 -16.42
C LEU A 202 7.38 8.47 -17.76
N ALA A 203 8.52 9.15 -17.82
CA ALA A 203 9.04 9.71 -19.07
C ALA A 203 9.37 8.61 -20.10
N LYS A 204 9.80 7.43 -19.66
CA LYS A 204 10.10 6.29 -20.52
C LYS A 204 8.86 5.59 -21.07
N PHE A 205 7.80 5.46 -20.25
CA PHE A 205 6.68 4.57 -20.54
C PHE A 205 5.36 5.27 -20.81
N ALA A 206 5.20 6.55 -20.40
CA ALA A 206 3.97 7.30 -20.68
C ALA A 206 3.76 7.48 -22.20
N PRO A 207 2.51 7.70 -22.62
CA PRO A 207 2.23 7.99 -24.03
C PRO A 207 3.10 9.13 -24.56
N PRO A 208 3.61 9.04 -25.80
CA PRO A 208 4.54 10.02 -26.34
C PRO A 208 4.04 11.46 -26.20
N ARG A 209 4.93 12.38 -25.78
CA ARG A 209 4.65 13.82 -25.55
C ARG A 209 3.62 14.14 -24.43
N MET A 210 3.11 13.12 -23.72
CA MET A 210 2.11 13.34 -22.67
C MET A 210 2.75 13.65 -21.31
N PHE A 211 4.02 13.30 -21.12
CA PHE A 211 4.72 13.51 -19.85
C PHE A 211 6.13 14.07 -20.05
N ALA A 212 6.48 15.09 -19.28
CA ALA A 212 7.84 15.57 -19.08
C ALA A 212 8.24 15.42 -17.61
N SER A 213 9.51 15.18 -17.33
CA SER A 213 10.02 15.00 -15.94
C SER A 213 9.77 16.21 -15.02
N THR A 214 9.47 17.38 -15.61
CA THR A 214 9.13 18.62 -14.91
C THR A 214 7.64 18.75 -14.56
N ASN A 215 6.80 17.77 -14.92
CA ASN A 215 5.38 17.79 -14.60
C ASN A 215 5.17 17.63 -13.09
N LYS A 216 4.22 18.39 -12.54
CA LYS A 216 3.72 18.14 -11.18
C LYS A 216 3.04 16.77 -11.16
N LEU A 217 3.30 15.98 -10.11
CA LEU A 217 2.63 14.70 -9.88
C LEU A 217 1.55 14.86 -8.82
N GLU A 218 0.37 14.32 -9.12
CA GLU A 218 -0.71 14.12 -8.17
C GLU A 218 -1.16 12.66 -8.24
N TYR A 219 -1.71 12.13 -7.15
CA TYR A 219 -2.14 10.74 -7.08
C TYR A 219 -3.66 10.65 -7.09
N LEU A 220 -4.18 9.82 -8.00
CA LEU A 220 -5.61 9.55 -8.08
C LEU A 220 -6.09 8.75 -6.87
N LYS A 221 -7.35 8.93 -6.53
CA LYS A 221 -8.00 8.10 -5.51
C LYS A 221 -8.12 6.66 -6.00
N TYR A 222 -7.69 5.71 -5.18
CA TYR A 222 -7.74 4.29 -5.54
C TYR A 222 -9.15 3.71 -5.35
N ASN A 223 -9.68 3.07 -6.37
CA ASN A 223 -10.97 2.39 -6.34
C ASN A 223 -10.77 0.90 -6.01
N TRP A 224 -11.09 0.52 -4.77
CA TRP A 224 -11.01 -0.84 -4.27
C TRP A 224 -12.21 -1.72 -4.65
N GLY A 225 -13.22 -1.20 -5.36
CA GLY A 225 -14.29 -2.01 -5.92
C GLY A 225 -13.74 -3.15 -6.77
N LEU A 226 -14.42 -4.29 -6.77
CA LEU A 226 -13.97 -5.48 -7.50
C LEU A 226 -13.86 -5.19 -9.00
N ASN A 227 -12.80 -5.69 -9.64
CA ASN A 227 -12.56 -5.60 -11.07
C ASN A 227 -13.40 -6.60 -11.89
N ASP A 228 -14.61 -6.91 -11.44
CA ASP A 228 -15.51 -7.81 -12.15
C ASP A 228 -16.05 -7.20 -13.45
N ASN A 229 -16.66 -8.03 -14.29
CA ASN A 229 -17.18 -7.63 -15.58
C ASN A 229 -18.56 -6.92 -15.54
N GLY A 230 -18.96 -6.39 -14.40
CA GLY A 230 -20.18 -5.60 -14.22
C GLY A 230 -21.33 -6.34 -13.54
N SER A 231 -21.16 -7.59 -13.14
CA SER A 231 -22.20 -8.40 -12.50
C SER A 231 -22.67 -7.91 -11.13
N LEU A 232 -21.82 -7.12 -10.40
CA LEU A 232 -22.07 -6.66 -9.03
C LEU A 232 -22.32 -5.16 -8.89
N GLY A 233 -22.23 -4.38 -9.98
CA GLY A 233 -22.31 -2.91 -9.94
C GLY A 233 -21.10 -2.24 -9.31
N ASP A 234 -21.07 -0.89 -9.31
CA ASP A 234 -19.87 -0.10 -9.01
C ASP A 234 -19.73 0.41 -7.57
N SER A 235 -20.62 0.00 -6.66
CA SER A 235 -20.72 0.63 -5.35
C SER A 235 -19.86 -0.03 -4.27
N TYR A 236 -18.58 0.33 -4.20
CA TYR A 236 -17.75 0.11 -3.02
C TYR A 236 -17.07 1.43 -2.64
N SER A 237 -17.55 2.02 -1.53
CA SER A 237 -17.12 3.34 -1.09
C SER A 237 -15.80 3.31 -0.33
N SER A 238 -15.13 4.48 -0.24
CA SER A 238 -13.93 4.61 0.61
C SER A 238 -14.22 4.35 2.08
N PHE A 239 -15.43 4.64 2.54
CA PHE A 239 -15.84 4.36 3.92
C PHE A 239 -15.93 2.85 4.16
N GLU A 240 -16.53 2.09 3.24
CA GLU A 240 -16.55 0.62 3.30
C GLU A 240 -15.14 0.04 3.30
N PHE A 241 -14.24 0.58 2.46
CA PHE A 241 -12.84 0.18 2.47
C PHE A 241 -12.20 0.34 3.84
N TYR A 242 -12.35 1.50 4.50
CA TYR A 242 -11.76 1.73 5.82
C TYR A 242 -12.31 0.78 6.89
N ILE A 243 -13.61 0.51 6.88
CA ILE A 243 -14.21 -0.47 7.80
C ILE A 243 -13.60 -1.86 7.59
N ASP A 244 -13.51 -2.32 6.36
CA ASP A 244 -12.98 -3.64 6.05
C ASP A 244 -11.47 -3.73 6.32
N TYR A 245 -10.72 -2.66 6.06
CA TYR A 245 -9.29 -2.54 6.39
C TYR A 245 -9.04 -2.70 7.89
N VAL A 246 -9.81 -2.00 8.72
CA VAL A 246 -9.75 -2.11 10.19
C VAL A 246 -10.17 -3.51 10.64
N ARG A 247 -11.27 -4.04 10.10
CA ARG A 247 -11.78 -5.39 10.43
C ARG A 247 -10.75 -6.48 10.14
N ASN A 248 -10.00 -6.36 9.07
CA ASN A 248 -8.93 -7.30 8.72
C ASN A 248 -7.64 -7.12 9.56
N GLY A 249 -7.62 -6.18 10.50
CA GLY A 249 -6.49 -5.96 11.40
C GLY A 249 -5.29 -5.22 10.78
N TYR A 250 -5.41 -4.72 9.56
CA TYR A 250 -4.31 -4.03 8.87
C TYR A 250 -3.93 -2.73 9.57
N LEU A 251 -4.90 -1.96 10.06
CA LEU A 251 -4.62 -0.74 10.83
C LEU A 251 -3.76 -1.05 12.06
N ARG A 252 -4.06 -2.14 12.78
CA ARG A 252 -3.28 -2.54 13.95
C ARG A 252 -1.85 -2.95 13.56
N ALA A 253 -1.70 -3.67 12.45
CA ALA A 253 -0.39 -4.05 11.93
C ALA A 253 0.42 -2.82 11.50
N ASP A 254 -0.18 -1.88 10.78
CA ASP A 254 0.50 -0.66 10.32
C ASP A 254 0.91 0.25 11.49
N ILE A 255 0.06 0.40 12.51
CA ILE A 255 0.43 1.10 13.74
C ILE A 255 1.62 0.41 14.41
N GLY A 256 1.63 -0.92 14.49
CA GLY A 256 2.74 -1.70 15.04
C GLY A 256 4.04 -1.46 14.28
N VAL A 257 4.02 -1.53 12.96
CA VAL A 257 5.19 -1.24 12.09
C VAL A 257 5.66 0.20 12.27
N TRP A 258 4.73 1.16 12.33
CA TRP A 258 5.07 2.57 12.56
C TRP A 258 5.76 2.78 13.92
N PHE A 259 5.24 2.22 15.01
CA PHE A 259 5.86 2.29 16.33
C PHE A 259 7.25 1.66 16.37
N LEU A 260 7.40 0.47 15.80
CA LEU A 260 8.71 -0.21 15.73
C LEU A 260 9.71 0.59 14.88
N GLY A 261 9.23 1.21 13.80
CA GLY A 261 10.02 2.08 12.92
C GLY A 261 10.53 3.34 13.62
N LEU A 262 9.86 3.86 14.64
CA LEU A 262 10.35 4.98 15.44
C LEU A 262 11.64 4.64 16.19
N GLY A 263 11.75 3.39 16.68
CA GLY A 263 12.96 2.90 17.34
C GLY A 263 14.18 2.96 16.42
N SER A 264 14.05 2.44 15.20
CA SER A 264 15.14 2.45 14.21
C SER A 264 15.47 3.85 13.69
N LYS A 265 14.44 4.68 13.47
CA LYS A 265 14.60 6.03 12.88
C LYS A 265 15.18 7.05 13.86
N TYR A 266 14.74 7.01 15.13
CA TYR A 266 15.08 8.03 16.13
C TYR A 266 15.88 7.47 17.30
N GLY A 267 16.25 6.20 17.31
CA GLY A 267 17.03 5.55 18.37
C GLY A 267 16.32 5.51 19.73
N VAL A 268 14.99 5.51 19.75
CA VAL A 268 14.18 5.42 20.97
C VAL A 268 13.57 4.03 21.12
N ASP A 269 13.31 3.62 22.39
CA ASP A 269 12.53 2.41 22.62
C ASP A 269 11.07 2.63 22.21
N PRO A 270 10.57 1.90 21.19
CA PRO A 270 9.23 2.10 20.68
C PRO A 270 8.15 1.73 21.69
N PHE A 271 8.40 0.79 22.62
CA PHE A 271 7.44 0.41 23.65
C PHE A 271 7.31 1.48 24.71
N ILE A 272 8.42 2.12 25.11
CA ILE A 272 8.40 3.25 26.05
C ILE A 272 7.67 4.44 25.40
N PHE A 273 8.04 4.79 24.16
CA PHE A 273 7.36 5.87 23.42
C PHE A 273 5.86 5.60 23.29
N GLY A 274 5.48 4.40 22.82
CA GLY A 274 4.10 3.99 22.67
C GLY A 274 3.33 3.94 23.99
N GLY A 275 3.97 3.46 25.06
CA GLY A 275 3.40 3.42 26.42
C GLY A 275 3.08 4.82 26.95
N ILE A 276 4.00 5.78 26.76
CA ILE A 276 3.77 7.18 27.11
C ILE A 276 2.65 7.79 26.27
N TYR A 277 2.67 7.56 24.95
CA TYR A 277 1.68 8.11 24.03
C TYR A 277 0.26 7.62 24.34
N VAL A 278 0.08 6.29 24.43
CA VAL A 278 -1.22 5.67 24.73
C VAL A 278 -1.64 5.95 26.16
N GLY A 279 -0.71 5.87 27.12
CA GLY A 279 -0.95 6.13 28.55
C GLY A 279 -1.35 7.58 28.83
N ALA A 280 -0.89 8.54 28.04
CA ALA A 280 -1.27 9.94 28.18
C ALA A 280 -2.72 10.24 27.72
N ILE A 281 -3.30 9.42 26.83
CA ILE A 281 -4.64 9.68 26.25
C ILE A 281 -5.75 9.82 27.31
N PRO A 282 -5.91 8.91 28.29
CA PRO A 282 -6.93 9.04 29.34
C PRO A 282 -6.76 10.32 30.13
N PHE A 283 -5.54 10.66 30.53
CA PHE A 283 -5.25 11.87 31.33
C PHE A 283 -5.46 13.15 30.52
N PHE A 284 -5.09 13.13 29.23
CA PHE A 284 -5.40 14.24 28.33
C PHE A 284 -6.90 14.44 28.21
N THR A 285 -7.67 13.37 27.99
CA THR A 285 -9.14 13.46 27.89
C THR A 285 -9.79 13.98 29.17
N LEU A 286 -9.34 13.52 30.32
CA LEU A 286 -9.81 14.00 31.62
C LEU A 286 -9.45 15.48 31.85
N SER A 287 -8.25 15.90 31.46
CA SER A 287 -7.82 17.31 31.61
C SER A 287 -8.59 18.24 30.68
N ILE A 288 -8.94 17.81 29.46
CA ILE A 288 -9.83 18.54 28.56
C ILE A 288 -11.24 18.64 29.13
N ALA A 289 -11.79 17.54 29.64
CA ALA A 289 -13.12 17.56 30.29
C ALA A 289 -13.13 18.52 31.50
N TRP A 290 -12.06 18.52 32.31
CA TRP A 290 -11.87 19.45 33.41
C TRP A 290 -11.80 20.90 32.93
N LEU A 291 -11.04 21.17 31.87
CA LEU A 291 -10.93 22.50 31.23
C LEU A 291 -12.31 23.00 30.77
N ILE A 292 -13.06 22.17 30.04
CA ILE A 292 -14.41 22.52 29.58
C ILE A 292 -15.36 22.80 30.76
N ARG A 293 -15.30 21.97 31.79
CA ARG A 293 -16.10 22.18 33.01
C ARG A 293 -15.79 23.51 33.69
N ASN A 294 -14.49 23.84 33.82
CA ASN A 294 -14.07 25.10 34.46
C ASN A 294 -14.47 26.31 33.60
N LEU A 295 -14.32 26.23 32.27
CA LEU A 295 -14.80 27.27 31.35
C LEU A 295 -16.31 27.53 31.53
N ARG A 296 -17.11 26.49 31.53
CA ARG A 296 -18.58 26.61 31.71
C ARG A 296 -18.98 27.18 33.07
N ARG A 297 -18.19 26.89 34.12
CA ARG A 297 -18.42 27.34 35.49
C ARG A 297 -17.72 28.63 35.88
N LYS A 298 -17.07 29.33 34.92
CA LYS A 298 -16.26 30.53 35.13
C LYS A 298 -15.19 30.36 36.24
N ARG A 299 -14.64 29.14 36.38
CA ARG A 299 -13.56 28.81 37.33
C ARG A 299 -12.19 28.97 36.67
N PRO A 300 -11.09 29.04 37.45
CA PRO A 300 -9.73 29.13 36.92
C PRO A 300 -9.41 27.99 35.94
N VAL A 301 -8.85 28.34 34.79
CA VAL A 301 -8.56 27.40 33.69
C VAL A 301 -7.09 27.06 33.51
N ILE A 302 -6.20 27.76 34.26
CA ILE A 302 -4.75 27.60 34.07
C ILE A 302 -4.27 26.18 34.35
N ALA A 303 -4.67 25.58 35.47
CA ALA A 303 -4.25 24.24 35.86
C ALA A 303 -4.72 23.15 34.87
N PRO A 304 -6.02 23.06 34.45
CA PRO A 304 -6.41 22.09 33.44
C PRO A 304 -5.80 22.34 32.07
N LEU A 305 -5.50 23.58 31.70
CA LEU A 305 -4.83 23.93 30.46
C LEU A 305 -3.37 23.41 30.45
N LEU A 306 -2.63 23.64 31.55
CA LEU A 306 -1.27 23.13 31.70
C LEU A 306 -1.23 21.60 31.71
N ALA A 307 -2.17 20.96 32.41
CA ALA A 307 -2.27 19.50 32.43
C ALA A 307 -2.55 18.94 31.03
N SER A 308 -3.49 19.55 30.29
CA SER A 308 -3.77 19.14 28.91
C SER A 308 -2.54 19.29 28.00
N GLY A 309 -1.84 20.43 28.10
CA GLY A 309 -0.62 20.67 27.34
C GLY A 309 0.46 19.64 27.66
N PHE A 310 0.68 19.37 28.95
CA PHE A 310 1.69 18.39 29.38
C PHE A 310 1.39 16.97 28.83
N PHE A 311 0.18 16.46 28.99
CA PHE A 311 -0.16 15.14 28.48
C PHE A 311 -0.13 15.07 26.96
N PHE A 312 -0.49 16.14 26.27
CA PHE A 312 -0.41 16.22 24.80
C PHE A 312 1.03 16.09 24.28
N ILE A 313 2.00 16.74 24.94
CA ILE A 313 3.39 16.77 24.47
C ILE A 313 4.28 15.69 25.12
N SER A 314 3.79 14.91 26.09
CA SER A 314 4.61 14.01 26.91
C SER A 314 5.44 13.00 26.09
N ALA A 315 4.86 12.38 25.05
CA ALA A 315 5.57 11.46 24.18
C ALA A 315 6.65 12.17 23.34
N TYR A 316 6.38 13.40 22.92
CA TYR A 316 7.36 14.21 22.18
C TYR A 316 8.49 14.69 23.09
N LEU A 317 8.21 14.96 24.37
CA LEU A 317 9.26 15.26 25.35
C LEU A 317 10.20 14.06 25.54
N TYR A 318 9.66 12.86 25.65
CA TYR A 318 10.48 11.65 25.67
C TYR A 318 11.35 11.51 24.42
N LEU A 319 10.76 11.76 23.23
CA LEU A 319 11.50 11.74 21.97
C LEU A 319 12.66 12.75 21.97
N LEU A 320 12.43 13.97 22.49
CA LEU A 320 13.47 15.01 22.58
C LEU A 320 14.61 14.65 23.56
N ILE A 321 14.30 13.96 24.67
CA ILE A 321 15.28 13.63 25.71
C ILE A 321 16.10 12.39 25.32
N ALA A 322 15.43 11.36 24.80
CA ALA A 322 16.03 10.04 24.54
C ALA A 322 16.39 9.81 23.06
N GLY A 323 15.80 10.60 22.14
CA GLY A 323 15.94 10.37 20.71
C GLY A 323 17.22 10.92 20.10
N LYS A 324 17.64 10.28 18.99
CA LYS A 324 18.77 10.69 18.14
C LYS A 324 18.25 11.04 16.75
N ASN A 325 18.96 11.91 16.02
CA ASN A 325 18.62 12.30 14.63
C ASN A 325 17.21 12.92 14.47
N ILE A 326 16.78 13.69 15.47
CA ILE A 326 15.47 14.34 15.42
C ILE A 326 15.53 15.51 14.45
N PRO A 327 14.59 15.63 13.48
CA PRO A 327 14.56 16.76 12.56
C PRO A 327 14.41 18.09 13.28
N ALA A 328 15.15 19.11 12.84
CA ALA A 328 15.16 20.44 13.47
C ALA A 328 13.75 21.08 13.58
N TRP A 329 12.85 20.79 12.63
CA TRP A 329 11.49 21.32 12.66
C TRP A 329 10.68 20.88 13.90
N VAL A 330 11.00 19.70 14.50
CA VAL A 330 10.35 19.21 15.73
C VAL A 330 10.68 20.14 16.90
N TYR A 331 11.94 20.56 17.02
CA TYR A 331 12.37 21.53 18.04
C TYR A 331 11.69 22.87 17.83
N VAL A 332 11.66 23.37 16.59
CA VAL A 332 11.00 24.63 16.23
C VAL A 332 9.51 24.59 16.58
N PHE A 333 8.82 23.49 16.27
CA PHE A 333 7.40 23.32 16.57
C PHE A 333 7.11 23.34 18.08
N ILE A 334 7.93 22.65 18.89
CA ILE A 334 7.74 22.60 20.34
C ILE A 334 8.05 23.98 20.97
N VAL A 335 9.12 24.63 20.53
CA VAL A 335 9.46 26.01 21.00
C VAL A 335 8.34 26.98 20.65
N ALA A 336 7.78 26.87 19.44
CA ALA A 336 6.66 27.72 19.02
C ALA A 336 5.42 27.49 19.89
N LEU A 337 5.06 26.22 20.18
CA LEU A 337 3.93 25.90 21.06
C LEU A 337 4.12 26.44 22.49
N LEU A 338 5.31 26.26 23.07
CA LEU A 338 5.63 26.76 24.40
C LEU A 338 5.62 28.29 24.44
N SER A 339 6.17 28.93 23.41
CA SER A 339 6.20 30.41 23.30
C SER A 339 4.79 31.00 23.16
N LEU A 340 3.93 30.38 22.33
CA LEU A 340 2.53 30.79 22.19
C LEU A 340 1.75 30.63 23.51
N GLY A 341 1.96 29.51 24.21
CA GLY A 341 1.35 29.26 25.52
C GLY A 341 1.80 30.29 26.58
N ALA A 342 3.09 30.58 26.66
CA ALA A 342 3.64 31.56 27.55
C ALA A 342 3.13 32.97 27.23
N TRP A 343 3.17 33.37 25.95
CA TRP A 343 2.68 34.68 25.50
C TRP A 343 1.18 34.87 25.81
N SER A 344 0.36 33.87 25.53
CA SER A 344 -1.07 33.88 25.82
C SER A 344 -1.32 34.06 27.33
N THR A 345 -0.57 33.34 28.16
CA THR A 345 -0.67 33.41 29.62
C THR A 345 -0.29 34.81 30.14
N VAL A 346 0.88 35.34 29.70
CA VAL A 346 1.34 36.66 30.08
C VAL A 346 0.34 37.75 29.64
N ARG A 347 -0.16 37.66 28.42
CA ARG A 347 -1.18 38.59 27.91
C ARG A 347 -2.43 38.59 28.78
N ASN A 348 -2.94 37.41 29.11
CA ASN A 348 -4.15 37.29 29.95
C ASN A 348 -3.96 37.75 31.38
N VAL A 349 -2.76 37.54 31.95
CA VAL A 349 -2.41 38.10 33.28
C VAL A 349 -2.35 39.62 33.22
N ARG A 350 -1.63 40.20 32.25
CA ARG A 350 -1.51 41.66 32.09
C ARG A 350 -2.88 42.33 31.90
N THR A 351 -3.78 41.76 31.09
CA THR A 351 -5.13 42.31 30.90
C THR A 351 -5.97 42.28 32.18
N ARG A 352 -5.81 41.27 33.03
CA ARG A 352 -6.52 41.16 34.31
C ARG A 352 -5.98 42.12 35.37
N VAL A 353 -4.66 42.27 35.44
CA VAL A 353 -4.03 43.25 36.34
C VAL A 353 -4.44 44.69 35.96
N ALA A 354 -4.38 45.04 34.68
CA ALA A 354 -4.81 46.34 34.19
C ALA A 354 -6.32 46.63 34.37
N ALA A 355 -7.17 45.55 34.41
CA ALA A 355 -8.60 45.70 34.70
C ALA A 355 -8.86 45.85 36.22
N GLY A 356 -8.06 45.21 37.07
CA GLY A 356 -8.14 45.35 38.54
C GLY A 356 -7.67 46.72 39.05
N GLU A 357 -6.66 47.34 38.42
CA GLU A 357 -6.20 48.70 38.75
C GLU A 357 -7.17 49.81 38.32
N ARG A 358 -8.11 49.53 37.42
CA ARG A 358 -9.18 50.50 37.03
C ARG A 358 -10.44 50.41 37.89
N SER A 359 -10.51 49.42 38.78
CA SER A 359 -11.66 49.20 39.69
C SER A 359 -11.28 49.46 41.16
N ALA A 360 -10.05 49.93 41.44
CA ALA A 360 -9.60 50.50 42.72
C ALA A 360 -9.38 52.02 42.57
#